data_7e125fff8fca587aaf07bf1df5c75f11
#
_entry.id   7e125fff8fca587aaf07bf1df5c75f11
#
_cell.length_a   1.000
_cell.length_b   1.000
_cell.length_c   1.000
_cell.angle_alpha   90.00
_cell.angle_beta   90.00
_cell.angle_gamma   90.00
#
_symmetry.space_group_name_H-M   'P 1'
#
loop_
_entity.id
_entity.type
_entity.pdbx_description
1 polymer ?
#
loop_
_entity_poly.entity_id
_entity_poly.type
_entity_poly.pdbx_seq_one_letter_code
_entity_poly.pdbx_strand_id
1 'polypeptide(L)'
;MLKSKFWLIKAPWYVVPYFLLSVFIAGYFYIDPPYKITNNFLSQLGQIYVNEKLNLVSFLLFNIGLFNVGFVISLFYYNLFYFLNVEQINIFFLRALQILGILSGICFAGVGIFPTDITFSYHVFFANYSFYFLLAVSILQTILIFKTNVLSNQYAFGYMMFCVFLALYVRLLLFGGNPAEGMPEGMFQAKHVISQKLIVLTIMIATLHQSIGINYYYKKQLNV
;
A
#
# COMPACT_ATOMS: atom_id res chain seq x y z
N MET A 1 5.93 -14.10 -20.82
CA MET A 1 6.25 -12.68 -21.06
C MET A 1 5.00 -11.76 -21.06
N LEU A 2 3.93 -12.03 -21.80
CA LEU A 2 2.72 -11.18 -21.81
C LEU A 2 1.99 -11.05 -20.47
N LYS A 3 1.88 -12.13 -19.68
CA LYS A 3 1.23 -12.11 -18.36
C LYS A 3 1.97 -11.23 -17.33
N SER A 4 3.31 -11.18 -17.38
CA SER A 4 4.10 -10.34 -16.47
C SER A 4 3.91 -8.84 -16.74
N LYS A 5 3.79 -8.42 -18.01
CA LYS A 5 3.53 -7.03 -18.39
C LYS A 5 2.21 -6.49 -17.82
N PHE A 6 1.17 -7.33 -17.77
CA PHE A 6 -0.12 -6.91 -17.21
C PHE A 6 0.03 -6.49 -15.74
N TRP A 7 0.67 -7.32 -14.91
CA TRP A 7 0.80 -7.05 -13.47
C TRP A 7 1.71 -5.87 -13.14
N LEU A 8 2.72 -5.60 -13.99
CA LEU A 8 3.65 -4.50 -13.78
C LEU A 8 3.16 -3.16 -14.34
N ILE A 9 2.36 -3.19 -15.41
CA ILE A 9 1.99 -1.98 -16.13
C ILE A 9 0.50 -1.66 -15.96
N LYS A 10 -0.39 -2.62 -16.28
CA LYS A 10 -1.82 -2.33 -16.32
C LYS A 10 -2.51 -2.47 -14.97
N ALA A 11 -2.19 -3.52 -14.20
CA ALA A 11 -2.87 -3.78 -12.93
C ALA A 11 -2.78 -2.61 -11.93
N PRO A 12 -1.63 -1.89 -11.76
CA PRO A 12 -1.59 -0.69 -10.93
C PRO A 12 -2.56 0.41 -11.38
N TRP A 13 -2.70 0.62 -12.70
CA TRP A 13 -3.61 1.63 -13.27
C TRP A 13 -5.10 1.27 -13.11
N TYR A 14 -5.43 0.01 -12.87
CA TYR A 14 -6.79 -0.40 -12.53
C TYR A 14 -7.04 -0.38 -11.02
N VAL A 15 -6.10 -0.94 -10.22
CA VAL A 15 -6.33 -1.09 -8.78
C VAL A 15 -6.28 0.25 -8.04
N VAL A 16 -5.43 1.19 -8.44
CA VAL A 16 -5.34 2.49 -7.75
C VAL A 16 -6.64 3.30 -7.88
N PRO A 17 -7.19 3.58 -9.07
CA PRO A 17 -8.47 4.28 -9.18
C PRO A 17 -9.63 3.50 -8.55
N TYR A 18 -9.64 2.17 -8.70
CA TYR A 18 -10.64 1.30 -8.09
C TYR A 18 -10.64 1.45 -6.56
N PHE A 19 -9.48 1.38 -5.91
CA PHE A 19 -9.39 1.52 -4.46
C PHE A 19 -9.76 2.93 -3.99
N LEU A 20 -9.31 3.98 -4.68
CA LEU A 20 -9.69 5.36 -4.36
C LEU A 20 -11.21 5.56 -4.45
N LEU A 21 -11.83 5.03 -5.50
CA LEU A 21 -13.29 5.07 -5.65
C LEU A 21 -13.99 4.28 -4.55
N SER A 22 -13.48 3.09 -4.22
CA SER A 22 -14.01 2.26 -3.12
C SER A 22 -13.95 2.99 -1.78
N VAL A 23 -12.83 3.66 -1.46
CA VAL A 23 -12.66 4.46 -0.24
C VAL A 23 -13.62 5.65 -0.23
N PHE A 24 -13.77 6.35 -1.36
CA PHE A 24 -14.68 7.49 -1.48
C PHE A 24 -16.13 7.08 -1.25
N ILE A 25 -16.59 6.02 -1.92
CA ILE A 25 -17.96 5.52 -1.78
C ILE A 25 -18.17 4.94 -0.37
N ALA A 26 -17.19 4.18 0.17
CA ALA A 26 -17.25 3.67 1.55
C ALA A 26 -17.41 4.81 2.56
N GLY A 27 -16.65 5.92 2.39
CA GLY A 27 -16.76 7.10 3.25
C GLY A 27 -18.12 7.78 3.17
N TYR A 28 -18.75 7.79 2.00
CA TYR A 28 -20.11 8.32 1.81
C TYR A 28 -21.17 7.48 2.54
N PHE A 29 -21.04 6.14 2.47
CA PHE A 29 -21.97 5.20 3.13
C PHE A 29 -21.59 4.87 4.57
N TYR A 30 -20.52 5.46 5.10
CA TYR A 30 -20.13 5.26 6.50
C TYR A 30 -21.20 5.83 7.44
N ILE A 31 -21.63 5.02 8.39
CA ILE A 31 -22.77 5.37 9.25
C ILE A 31 -22.37 6.30 10.41
N ASP A 32 -23.38 6.74 11.16
CA ASP A 32 -23.33 7.71 12.25
C ASP A 32 -22.35 7.33 13.39
N PRO A 33 -21.38 8.22 13.72
CA PRO A 33 -21.16 9.54 13.12
C PRO A 33 -20.51 9.44 11.71
N PRO A 34 -20.72 10.43 10.82
CA PRO A 34 -20.18 10.39 9.46
C PRO A 34 -18.64 10.35 9.47
N TYR A 35 -18.05 9.68 8.48
CA TYR A 35 -16.60 9.55 8.34
C TYR A 35 -15.93 10.93 8.20
N LYS A 36 -14.99 11.23 9.11
CA LYS A 36 -14.19 12.45 9.10
C LYS A 36 -12.76 12.13 8.68
N ILE A 37 -12.34 12.67 7.54
CA ILE A 37 -11.02 12.39 6.95
C ILE A 37 -9.84 12.74 7.88
N THR A 38 -10.02 13.71 8.78
CA THR A 38 -8.99 14.15 9.73
C THR A 38 -8.97 13.35 11.04
N ASN A 39 -10.04 12.64 11.37
CA ASN A 39 -10.25 12.03 12.67
C ASN A 39 -10.35 10.51 12.62
N ASN A 40 -10.73 9.95 11.47
CA ASN A 40 -10.92 8.52 11.30
C ASN A 40 -9.79 7.91 10.46
N PHE A 41 -9.22 6.79 10.89
CA PHE A 41 -8.33 5.98 10.06
C PHE A 41 -9.07 5.43 8.85
N LEU A 42 -8.33 5.16 7.75
CA LEU A 42 -8.94 4.49 6.58
C LEU A 42 -9.54 3.14 6.95
N SER A 43 -8.88 2.39 7.83
CA SER A 43 -9.34 1.07 8.27
C SER A 43 -10.67 1.09 9.03
N GLN A 44 -11.09 2.23 9.59
CA GLN A 44 -12.41 2.33 10.20
C GLN A 44 -13.56 2.21 9.18
N LEU A 45 -13.31 2.54 7.90
CA LEU A 45 -14.27 2.24 6.83
C LEU A 45 -14.60 0.75 6.74
N GLY A 46 -13.64 -0.11 7.11
CA GLY A 46 -13.75 -1.56 7.11
C GLY A 46 -14.34 -2.17 8.41
N GLN A 47 -14.89 -1.39 9.32
CA GLN A 47 -15.61 -1.88 10.48
C GLN A 47 -16.97 -2.46 10.09
N ILE A 48 -17.35 -3.60 10.68
CA ILE A 48 -18.67 -4.20 10.47
C ILE A 48 -19.73 -3.42 11.23
N TYR A 49 -19.41 -3.03 12.48
CA TYR A 49 -20.28 -2.23 13.32
C TYR A 49 -19.62 -0.91 13.71
N VAL A 50 -20.40 0.16 13.69
CA VAL A 50 -20.04 1.49 14.21
C VAL A 50 -21.12 1.91 15.18
N ASN A 51 -20.78 2.13 16.46
CA ASN A 51 -21.76 2.42 17.52
C ASN A 51 -22.96 1.46 17.49
N GLU A 52 -22.69 0.15 17.45
CA GLU A 52 -23.67 -0.94 17.41
C GLU A 52 -24.55 -0.99 16.15
N LYS A 53 -24.37 -0.09 15.20
CA LYS A 53 -25.09 -0.07 13.92
C LYS A 53 -24.29 -0.80 12.83
N LEU A 54 -24.97 -1.58 12.00
CA LEU A 54 -24.37 -2.34 10.90
C LEU A 54 -23.86 -1.41 9.77
N ASN A 55 -22.56 -1.41 9.51
CA ASN A 55 -21.87 -0.60 8.49
C ASN A 55 -21.54 -1.41 7.21
N LEU A 56 -22.52 -2.17 6.72
CA LEU A 56 -22.29 -3.22 5.71
C LEU A 56 -21.70 -2.70 4.40
N VAL A 57 -22.22 -1.60 3.86
CA VAL A 57 -21.81 -1.09 2.54
C VAL A 57 -20.38 -0.57 2.58
N SER A 58 -20.05 0.26 3.57
CA SER A 58 -18.68 0.76 3.77
C SER A 58 -17.70 -0.38 4.02
N PHE A 59 -18.06 -1.32 4.92
CA PHE A 59 -17.29 -2.53 5.22
C PHE A 59 -16.93 -3.33 3.96
N LEU A 60 -17.92 -3.68 3.14
CA LEU A 60 -17.68 -4.49 1.95
C LEU A 60 -16.80 -3.78 0.93
N LEU A 61 -17.10 -2.51 0.64
CA LEU A 61 -16.36 -1.73 -0.35
C LEU A 61 -14.89 -1.55 0.04
N PHE A 62 -14.65 -1.18 1.30
CA PHE A 62 -13.29 -0.97 1.78
C PHE A 62 -12.48 -2.27 1.84
N ASN A 63 -13.03 -3.31 2.45
CA ASN A 63 -12.29 -4.55 2.69
C ASN A 63 -12.02 -5.33 1.41
N ILE A 64 -12.99 -5.41 0.48
CA ILE A 64 -12.78 -6.00 -0.85
C ILE A 64 -11.76 -5.17 -1.63
N GLY A 65 -11.85 -3.83 -1.55
CA GLY A 65 -10.89 -2.92 -2.17
C GLY A 65 -9.47 -3.17 -1.68
N LEU A 66 -9.29 -3.25 -0.37
CA LEU A 66 -7.98 -3.46 0.25
C LEU A 66 -7.42 -4.86 0.01
N PHE A 67 -8.26 -5.90 0.01
CA PHE A 67 -7.88 -7.25 -0.38
C PHE A 67 -7.33 -7.28 -1.82
N ASN A 68 -8.02 -6.63 -2.76
CA ASN A 68 -7.55 -6.52 -4.14
C ASN A 68 -6.23 -5.76 -4.28
N VAL A 69 -6.03 -4.69 -3.49
CA VAL A 69 -4.74 -3.98 -3.42
C VAL A 69 -3.64 -4.92 -2.98
N GLY A 70 -3.82 -5.68 -1.90
CA GLY A 70 -2.85 -6.64 -1.40
C GLY A 70 -2.52 -7.73 -2.43
N PHE A 71 -3.53 -8.24 -3.12
CA PHE A 71 -3.36 -9.22 -4.19
C PHE A 71 -2.52 -8.67 -5.36
N VAL A 72 -2.83 -7.45 -5.82
CA VAL A 72 -2.08 -6.81 -6.92
C VAL A 72 -0.65 -6.48 -6.50
N ILE A 73 -0.40 -6.01 -5.26
CA ILE A 73 0.95 -5.78 -4.73
C ILE A 73 1.76 -7.09 -4.76
N SER A 74 1.19 -8.19 -4.29
CA SER A 74 1.88 -9.49 -4.29
C SER A 74 2.28 -9.91 -5.69
N LEU A 75 1.38 -9.80 -6.67
CA LEU A 75 1.66 -10.15 -8.05
C LEU A 75 2.60 -9.16 -8.74
N PHE A 76 2.55 -7.88 -8.38
CA PHE A 76 3.49 -6.88 -8.86
C PHE A 76 4.93 -7.25 -8.46
N TYR A 77 5.20 -7.51 -7.18
CA TYR A 77 6.54 -7.87 -6.70
C TYR A 77 6.99 -9.26 -7.17
N TYR A 78 6.07 -10.21 -7.30
CA TYR A 78 6.36 -11.49 -7.93
C TYR A 78 6.90 -11.31 -9.35
N ASN A 79 6.26 -10.49 -10.17
CA ASN A 79 6.64 -10.25 -11.55
C ASN A 79 7.83 -9.27 -11.69
N LEU A 80 7.99 -8.34 -10.77
CA LEU A 80 9.10 -7.40 -10.75
C LEU A 80 10.45 -8.11 -10.62
N PHE A 81 10.51 -9.19 -9.87
CA PHE A 81 11.70 -10.05 -9.80
C PHE A 81 12.16 -10.50 -11.20
N TYR A 82 11.26 -11.03 -12.02
CA TYR A 82 11.59 -11.50 -13.35
C TYR A 82 11.94 -10.35 -14.32
N PHE A 83 11.34 -9.18 -14.10
CA PHE A 83 11.65 -8.00 -14.88
C PHE A 83 13.07 -7.47 -14.60
N LEU A 84 13.48 -7.44 -13.35
CA LEU A 84 14.79 -6.94 -12.92
C LEU A 84 15.90 -7.99 -13.06
N ASN A 85 15.58 -9.28 -13.17
CA ASN A 85 16.55 -10.38 -13.27
C ASN A 85 17.13 -10.55 -14.71
N VAL A 86 17.21 -9.47 -15.48
CA VAL A 86 17.81 -9.44 -16.82
C VAL A 86 19.23 -8.88 -16.80
N GLU A 87 19.69 -8.30 -15.70
CA GLU A 87 21.04 -7.80 -15.48
C GLU A 87 21.78 -8.64 -14.43
N GLN A 88 23.10 -8.48 -14.34
CA GLN A 88 23.93 -9.13 -13.32
C GLN A 88 23.73 -8.49 -11.94
N ILE A 89 22.51 -8.57 -11.43
CA ILE A 89 22.16 -8.11 -10.07
C ILE A 89 22.35 -9.27 -9.11
N ASN A 90 22.81 -8.97 -7.89
CA ASN A 90 22.87 -9.96 -6.84
C ASN A 90 21.46 -10.55 -6.58
N ILE A 91 21.31 -11.83 -6.89
CA ILE A 91 20.05 -12.58 -6.78
C ILE A 91 19.45 -12.54 -5.35
N PHE A 92 20.30 -12.42 -4.33
CA PHE A 92 19.84 -12.32 -2.94
C PHE A 92 18.98 -11.06 -2.71
N PHE A 93 19.43 -9.89 -3.20
CA PHE A 93 18.66 -8.64 -3.08
C PHE A 93 17.36 -8.69 -3.88
N LEU A 94 17.38 -9.29 -5.08
CA LEU A 94 16.16 -9.46 -5.87
C LEU A 94 15.16 -10.38 -5.19
N ARG A 95 15.62 -11.49 -4.59
CA ARG A 95 14.77 -12.40 -3.83
C ARG A 95 14.24 -11.77 -2.57
N ALA A 96 15.04 -11.00 -1.84
CA ALA A 96 14.59 -10.26 -0.68
C ALA A 96 13.48 -9.25 -1.07
N LEU A 97 13.66 -8.49 -2.15
CA LEU A 97 12.64 -7.58 -2.67
C LEU A 97 11.34 -8.32 -3.01
N GLN A 98 11.44 -9.46 -3.71
CA GLN A 98 10.28 -10.28 -4.10
C GLN A 98 9.52 -10.78 -2.88
N ILE A 99 10.21 -11.41 -1.93
CA ILE A 99 9.60 -12.03 -0.74
C ILE A 99 8.94 -10.96 0.14
N LEU A 100 9.67 -9.88 0.45
CA LEU A 100 9.16 -8.80 1.29
C LEU A 100 7.96 -8.08 0.63
N GLY A 101 8.00 -7.89 -0.69
CA GLY A 101 6.89 -7.32 -1.43
C GLY A 101 5.64 -8.21 -1.43
N ILE A 102 5.81 -9.53 -1.59
CA ILE A 102 4.71 -10.49 -1.50
C ILE A 102 4.14 -10.51 -0.07
N LEU A 103 5.00 -10.56 0.95
CA LEU A 103 4.57 -10.53 2.36
C LEU A 103 3.81 -9.25 2.70
N SER A 104 4.27 -8.10 2.19
CA SER A 104 3.54 -6.84 2.33
C SER A 104 2.14 -6.91 1.72
N GLY A 105 2.01 -7.45 0.49
CA GLY A 105 0.71 -7.63 -0.16
C GLY A 105 -0.21 -8.57 0.61
N ILE A 106 0.32 -9.69 1.13
CA ILE A 106 -0.44 -10.62 2.00
C ILE A 106 -0.92 -9.89 3.27
N CYS A 107 -0.06 -9.07 3.88
CA CYS A 107 -0.46 -8.28 5.05
C CYS A 107 -1.56 -7.26 4.72
N PHE A 108 -1.49 -6.56 3.58
CA PHE A 108 -2.59 -5.68 3.15
C PHE A 108 -3.91 -6.44 2.92
N ALA A 109 -3.85 -7.61 2.30
CA ALA A 109 -5.04 -8.46 2.17
C ALA A 109 -5.58 -8.89 3.56
N GLY A 110 -4.68 -9.21 4.49
CA GLY A 110 -5.01 -9.52 5.88
C GLY A 110 -5.73 -8.37 6.59
N VAL A 111 -5.29 -7.12 6.41
CA VAL A 111 -6.01 -5.93 6.94
C VAL A 111 -7.45 -5.89 6.43
N GLY A 112 -7.69 -6.24 5.16
CA GLY A 112 -9.05 -6.32 4.59
C GLY A 112 -9.87 -7.53 5.06
N ILE A 113 -9.23 -8.58 5.60
CA ILE A 113 -9.93 -9.78 6.11
C ILE A 113 -10.31 -9.62 7.58
N PHE A 114 -9.51 -8.90 8.36
CA PHE A 114 -9.65 -8.76 9.80
C PHE A 114 -10.14 -7.36 10.19
N PRO A 115 -11.45 -7.13 10.37
CA PRO A 115 -12.03 -5.84 10.77
C PRO A 115 -11.56 -5.38 12.15
N THR A 116 -11.37 -4.06 12.33
CA THR A 116 -10.85 -3.49 13.59
C THR A 116 -11.78 -3.66 14.77
N ASP A 117 -13.07 -3.68 14.55
CA ASP A 117 -14.10 -3.79 15.60
C ASP A 117 -14.25 -5.20 16.19
N ILE A 118 -13.97 -6.25 15.39
CA ILE A 118 -14.12 -7.65 15.83
C ILE A 118 -12.76 -8.31 16.09
N THR A 119 -11.75 -8.01 15.29
CA THR A 119 -10.46 -8.73 15.29
C THR A 119 -9.29 -7.76 15.44
N PHE A 120 -9.38 -6.81 16.37
CA PHE A 120 -8.43 -5.70 16.54
C PHE A 120 -6.96 -6.12 16.55
N SER A 121 -6.61 -7.12 17.36
CA SER A 121 -5.20 -7.57 17.47
C SER A 121 -4.62 -8.10 16.15
N TYR A 122 -5.41 -8.89 15.40
CA TYR A 122 -5.00 -9.36 14.07
C TYR A 122 -4.92 -8.22 13.06
N HIS A 123 -5.89 -7.30 13.08
CA HIS A 123 -5.87 -6.11 12.23
C HIS A 123 -4.59 -5.30 12.42
N VAL A 124 -4.27 -4.96 13.68
CA VAL A 124 -3.06 -4.18 14.02
C VAL A 124 -1.78 -4.93 13.64
N PHE A 125 -1.73 -6.26 13.85
CA PHE A 125 -0.63 -7.08 13.41
C PHE A 125 -0.40 -6.94 11.89
N PHE A 126 -1.42 -7.22 11.08
CA PHE A 126 -1.29 -7.14 9.63
C PHE A 126 -0.99 -5.71 9.14
N ALA A 127 -1.60 -4.68 9.74
CA ALA A 127 -1.34 -3.30 9.40
C ALA A 127 0.11 -2.90 9.67
N ASN A 128 0.65 -3.20 10.86
CA ASN A 128 2.02 -2.85 11.21
C ASN A 128 3.03 -3.59 10.32
N TYR A 129 2.86 -4.90 10.13
CA TYR A 129 3.78 -5.67 9.28
C TYR A 129 3.70 -5.28 7.81
N SER A 130 2.55 -4.85 7.31
CA SER A 130 2.46 -4.29 5.96
C SER A 130 3.38 -3.07 5.78
N PHE A 131 3.39 -2.16 6.75
CA PHE A 131 4.25 -0.97 6.72
C PHE A 131 5.73 -1.31 6.93
N TYR A 132 6.07 -2.24 7.82
CA TYR A 132 7.47 -2.65 8.02
C TYR A 132 8.05 -3.32 6.78
N PHE A 133 7.32 -4.23 6.15
CA PHE A 133 7.76 -4.85 4.90
C PHE A 133 7.85 -3.84 3.77
N LEU A 134 6.88 -2.91 3.63
CA LEU A 134 6.96 -1.87 2.62
C LEU A 134 8.14 -0.91 2.83
N LEU A 135 8.52 -0.62 4.08
CA LEU A 135 9.71 0.19 4.34
C LEU A 135 10.97 -0.51 3.82
N ALA A 136 11.15 -1.78 4.14
CA ALA A 136 12.27 -2.56 3.64
C ALA A 136 12.25 -2.66 2.09
N VAL A 137 11.08 -2.91 1.51
CA VAL A 137 10.86 -2.94 0.06
C VAL A 137 11.22 -1.61 -0.59
N SER A 138 10.78 -0.47 -0.04
CA SER A 138 11.05 0.84 -0.63
C SER A 138 12.54 1.20 -0.63
N ILE A 139 13.27 0.80 0.40
CA ILE A 139 14.74 0.94 0.48
C ILE A 139 15.40 0.08 -0.60
N LEU A 140 15.10 -1.22 -0.61
CA LEU A 140 15.68 -2.16 -1.57
C LEU A 140 15.40 -1.76 -3.01
N GLN A 141 14.16 -1.37 -3.30
CA GLN A 141 13.74 -0.96 -4.63
C GLN A 141 14.45 0.31 -5.10
N THR A 142 14.56 1.32 -4.24
CA THR A 142 15.31 2.55 -4.54
C THR A 142 16.77 2.21 -4.88
N ILE A 143 17.44 1.40 -4.04
CA ILE A 143 18.83 0.98 -4.26
C ILE A 143 18.97 0.20 -5.57
N LEU A 144 18.07 -0.75 -5.85
CA LEU A 144 18.13 -1.57 -7.05
C LEU A 144 17.93 -0.74 -8.32
N ILE A 145 17.01 0.22 -8.33
CA ILE A 145 16.82 1.11 -9.51
C ILE A 145 18.09 1.92 -9.76
N PHE A 146 18.75 2.47 -8.73
CA PHE A 146 20.01 3.20 -8.89
C PHE A 146 21.19 2.33 -9.36
N LYS A 147 21.17 1.04 -9.04
CA LYS A 147 22.25 0.09 -9.41
C LYS A 147 22.03 -0.59 -10.76
N THR A 148 20.87 -0.42 -11.38
CA THR A 148 20.50 -1.09 -12.63
C THR A 148 20.36 -0.09 -13.75
N ASN A 149 20.61 -0.52 -15.00
CA ASN A 149 20.32 0.28 -16.19
C ASN A 149 18.95 -0.06 -16.81
N VAL A 150 18.16 -0.96 -16.16
CA VAL A 150 16.84 -1.38 -16.64
C VAL A 150 15.85 -0.22 -16.58
N LEU A 151 15.89 0.54 -15.50
CA LEU A 151 15.06 1.74 -15.33
C LEU A 151 15.96 2.97 -15.16
N SER A 152 15.56 4.08 -15.75
CA SER A 152 16.19 5.38 -15.49
C SER A 152 16.05 5.77 -14.02
N ASN A 153 17.09 6.38 -13.44
CA ASN A 153 17.16 6.80 -12.04
C ASN A 153 15.97 7.69 -11.59
N GLN A 154 15.37 8.44 -12.51
CA GLN A 154 14.17 9.23 -12.20
C GLN A 154 13.03 8.38 -11.63
N TYR A 155 12.93 7.09 -12.01
CA TYR A 155 11.89 6.19 -11.49
C TYR A 155 12.16 5.67 -10.07
N ALA A 156 13.37 5.89 -9.53
CA ALA A 156 13.65 5.66 -8.12
C ALA A 156 13.06 6.75 -7.22
N PHE A 157 12.86 7.98 -7.74
CA PHE A 157 12.45 9.13 -6.93
C PHE A 157 11.12 8.92 -6.22
N GLY A 158 10.13 8.32 -6.88
CA GLY A 158 8.83 8.01 -6.26
C GLY A 158 8.98 7.10 -5.04
N TYR A 159 9.77 6.04 -5.14
CA TYR A 159 10.03 5.13 -4.01
C TYR A 159 10.91 5.75 -2.93
N MET A 160 11.85 6.61 -3.29
CA MET A 160 12.64 7.36 -2.33
C MET A 160 11.78 8.29 -1.47
N MET A 161 10.87 9.04 -2.10
CA MET A 161 9.92 9.91 -1.38
C MET A 161 8.98 9.08 -0.49
N PHE A 162 8.45 7.98 -1.03
CA PHE A 162 7.62 7.06 -0.25
C PHE A 162 8.40 6.50 0.95
N CYS A 163 9.66 6.10 0.78
CA CYS A 163 10.53 5.60 1.85
C CYS A 163 10.67 6.62 2.99
N VAL A 164 10.91 7.89 2.67
CA VAL A 164 11.05 8.97 3.67
C VAL A 164 9.73 9.13 4.46
N PHE A 165 8.60 9.28 3.79
CA PHE A 165 7.31 9.42 4.47
C PHE A 165 6.97 8.19 5.32
N LEU A 166 7.23 6.99 4.79
CA LEU A 166 6.96 5.76 5.51
C LEU A 166 7.88 5.59 6.73
N ALA A 167 9.16 5.96 6.63
CA ALA A 167 10.08 5.92 7.77
C ALA A 167 9.62 6.87 8.89
N LEU A 168 9.17 8.08 8.54
CA LEU A 168 8.59 9.03 9.50
C LEU A 168 7.32 8.47 10.16
N TYR A 169 6.48 7.78 9.42
CA TYR A 169 5.28 7.15 9.97
C TYR A 169 5.61 5.95 10.86
N VAL A 170 6.50 5.08 10.45
CA VAL A 170 6.97 3.95 11.29
C VAL A 170 7.56 4.49 12.59
N ARG A 171 8.35 5.57 12.54
CA ARG A 171 8.82 6.26 13.75
C ARG A 171 7.66 6.77 14.61
N LEU A 172 6.62 7.34 13.97
CA LEU A 172 5.43 7.79 14.69
C LEU A 172 4.66 6.63 15.35
N LEU A 173 4.56 5.48 14.68
CA LEU A 173 3.95 4.26 15.24
C LEU A 173 4.71 3.73 16.46
N LEU A 174 6.06 3.77 16.40
CA LEU A 174 6.91 3.22 17.47
C LEU A 174 7.05 4.16 18.68
N PHE A 175 7.05 5.47 18.45
CA PHE A 175 7.41 6.46 19.47
C PHE A 175 6.40 7.60 19.64
N GLY A 176 5.35 7.62 18.85
CA GLY A 176 4.36 8.73 18.79
C GLY A 176 3.29 8.70 19.89
N GLY A 177 3.30 7.72 20.77
CA GLY A 177 2.28 7.52 21.80
C GLY A 177 0.99 6.87 21.27
N ASN A 178 0.04 6.69 22.15
CA ASN A 178 -1.26 6.13 21.79
C ASN A 178 -2.05 7.12 20.92
N PRO A 179 -2.46 6.76 19.70
CA PRO A 179 -3.21 7.66 18.83
C PRO A 179 -4.58 8.09 19.38
N ALA A 180 -5.14 7.37 20.34
CA ALA A 180 -6.42 7.70 21.00
C ALA A 180 -6.24 8.44 22.34
N GLU A 181 -5.01 8.67 22.80
CA GLU A 181 -4.74 9.28 24.11
C GLU A 181 -5.28 10.71 24.16
N GLY A 182 -6.09 11.01 25.17
CA GLY A 182 -6.69 12.33 25.37
C GLY A 182 -7.79 12.71 24.37
N MET A 183 -8.21 11.77 23.50
CA MET A 183 -9.27 12.00 22.52
C MET A 183 -10.62 11.45 23.01
N PRO A 184 -11.75 12.07 22.62
CA PRO A 184 -13.07 11.47 22.79
C PRO A 184 -13.16 10.10 22.14
N GLU A 185 -14.09 9.25 22.63
CA GLU A 185 -14.31 7.94 22.08
C GLU A 185 -14.52 7.97 20.55
N GLY A 186 -13.86 7.07 19.83
CA GLY A 186 -13.90 7.01 18.36
C GLY A 186 -13.08 8.08 17.62
N MET A 187 -12.41 8.98 18.33
CA MET A 187 -11.48 9.97 17.75
C MET A 187 -10.02 9.57 17.92
N PHE A 188 -9.18 9.97 16.95
CA PHE A 188 -7.76 9.73 16.97
C PHE A 188 -6.98 11.00 16.66
N GLN A 189 -5.74 11.08 17.13
CA GLN A 189 -4.87 12.22 16.86
C GLN A 189 -4.66 12.38 15.35
N ALA A 190 -4.95 13.58 14.84
CA ALA A 190 -4.90 13.90 13.42
C ALA A 190 -3.53 13.56 12.77
N LYS A 191 -2.42 13.70 13.54
CA LYS A 191 -1.08 13.33 13.05
C LYS A 191 -0.98 11.87 12.59
N HIS A 192 -1.55 10.92 13.33
CA HIS A 192 -1.55 9.49 12.97
C HIS A 192 -2.48 9.24 11.77
N VAL A 193 -3.66 9.81 11.80
CA VAL A 193 -4.70 9.65 10.79
C VAL A 193 -4.26 10.22 9.43
N ILE A 194 -3.74 11.44 9.41
CA ILE A 194 -3.29 12.11 8.18
C ILE A 194 -2.03 11.43 7.64
N SER A 195 -1.07 11.07 8.51
CA SER A 195 0.13 10.36 8.08
C SER A 195 -0.18 9.02 7.40
N GLN A 196 -1.12 8.23 7.93
CA GLN A 196 -1.57 7.00 7.27
C GLN A 196 -2.09 7.26 5.85
N LYS A 197 -2.92 8.28 5.66
CA LYS A 197 -3.48 8.63 4.34
C LYS A 197 -2.41 9.11 3.36
N LEU A 198 -1.47 9.93 3.84
CA LEU A 198 -0.34 10.39 3.02
C LEU A 198 0.52 9.22 2.54
N ILE A 199 0.75 8.22 3.38
CA ILE A 199 1.53 7.03 2.99
C ILE A 199 0.77 6.23 1.93
N VAL A 200 -0.53 5.99 2.13
CA VAL A 200 -1.34 5.29 1.14
C VAL A 200 -1.32 6.02 -0.20
N LEU A 201 -1.41 7.36 -0.20
CA LEU A 201 -1.33 8.16 -1.42
C LEU A 201 0.07 8.09 -2.07
N THR A 202 1.12 8.19 -1.27
CA THR A 202 2.50 8.21 -1.81
C THR A 202 2.91 6.86 -2.39
N ILE A 203 2.50 5.72 -1.81
CA ILE A 203 2.78 4.40 -2.42
C ILE A 203 2.02 4.22 -3.74
N MET A 204 0.79 4.71 -3.84
CA MET A 204 0.04 4.69 -5.09
C MET A 204 0.77 5.46 -6.19
N ILE A 205 1.20 6.70 -5.90
CA ILE A 205 1.95 7.53 -6.84
C ILE A 205 3.26 6.85 -7.24
N ALA A 206 4.02 6.31 -6.27
CA ALA A 206 5.28 5.63 -6.53
C ALA A 206 5.10 4.41 -7.45
N THR A 207 4.07 3.61 -7.21
CA THR A 207 3.77 2.42 -8.02
C THR A 207 3.34 2.78 -9.43
N LEU A 208 2.49 3.80 -9.61
CA LEU A 208 2.09 4.29 -10.93
C LEU A 208 3.28 4.88 -11.69
N HIS A 209 4.12 5.68 -11.03
CA HIS A 209 5.33 6.25 -11.62
C HIS A 209 6.28 5.15 -12.12
N GLN A 210 6.47 4.10 -11.33
CA GLN A 210 7.28 2.96 -11.75
C GLN A 210 6.64 2.19 -12.92
N SER A 211 5.32 2.01 -12.94
CA SER A 211 4.61 1.38 -14.06
C SER A 211 4.84 2.12 -15.38
N ILE A 212 4.92 3.47 -15.33
CA ILE A 212 5.28 4.30 -16.50
C ILE A 212 6.71 3.95 -16.97
N GLY A 213 7.67 3.88 -16.06
CA GLY A 213 9.05 3.53 -16.38
C GLY A 213 9.20 2.15 -17.02
N ILE A 214 8.52 1.16 -16.45
CA ILE A 214 8.51 -0.21 -16.98
C ILE A 214 7.86 -0.24 -18.38
N ASN A 215 6.77 0.49 -18.58
CA ASN A 215 6.14 0.58 -19.90
C ASN A 215 7.05 1.23 -20.95
N TYR A 216 7.77 2.30 -20.57
CA TYR A 216 8.74 2.95 -21.43
C TYR A 216 9.88 2.01 -21.83
N TYR A 217 10.43 1.26 -20.88
CA TYR A 217 11.45 0.24 -21.13
C TYR A 217 10.99 -0.78 -22.19
N TYR A 218 9.81 -1.34 -22.03
CA TYR A 218 9.27 -2.32 -22.98
C TYR A 218 9.00 -1.73 -24.37
N LYS A 219 8.57 -0.47 -24.47
CA LYS A 219 8.37 0.20 -25.77
C LYS A 219 9.71 0.40 -26.49
N LYS A 220 10.75 0.79 -25.76
CA LYS A 220 12.10 0.96 -26.33
C LYS A 220 12.65 -0.34 -26.89
N GLN A 221 12.43 -1.48 -26.21
CA GLN A 221 12.87 -2.80 -26.68
C GLN A 221 12.11 -3.29 -27.93
N LEU A 222 10.91 -2.80 -28.20
CA LEU A 222 10.13 -3.19 -29.38
C LEU A 222 10.50 -2.37 -30.62
N ASN A 223 11.15 -1.23 -30.46
CA ASN A 223 11.54 -0.33 -31.54
C ASN A 223 13.02 -0.52 -31.94
N VAL A 224 13.68 -1.48 -31.35
CA VAL A 224 15.04 -1.95 -31.72
C VAL A 224 14.93 -3.29 -32.43
#